data_8752d1d4ab56ab918078ab7c4cf5174e
#
_entry.id   8752d1d4ab56ab918078ab7c4cf5174e
#
_cell.length_a   1.000
_cell.length_b   1.000
_cell.length_c   1.000
_cell.angle_alpha   90.00
_cell.angle_beta   90.00
_cell.angle_gamma   90.00
#
_symmetry.space_group_name_H-M   'P 1'
#
loop_
_entity.id
_entity.type
_entity.pdbx_description
1 polymer ?
#
loop_
_entity_poly.entity_id
_entity_poly.type
_entity_poly.pdbx_seq_one_letter_code
_entity_poly.pdbx_strand_id
1 'polypeptide(L)'
;MDTYTVSFFGHRYIDNPLAIDAALDDLIGTLLRSKEYVEFLVGRNGEFDQLVSSAIRRCKREIRDNNSAHVWVLPYVTADFRDYEDDYRAYYDEIEICNSAGRHYKAAFQARNRNMVDRSDLVVFFVERQEGGAYQTMRYAIQQDKQFINLADSLEEHK
;
A
#
# COMPACT_ATOMS: atom_id res chain seq x y z
N MET A 1 14.72 -15.31 -9.09
CA MET A 1 14.15 -14.99 -7.76
C MET A 1 12.68 -14.64 -7.91
N ASP A 2 11.83 -15.35 -7.19
CA ASP A 2 10.39 -15.10 -7.22
C ASP A 2 10.05 -13.86 -6.40
N THR A 3 9.44 -12.89 -7.03
CA THR A 3 8.97 -11.67 -6.36
C THR A 3 7.47 -11.76 -6.13
N TYR A 4 7.06 -11.56 -4.88
CA TYR A 4 5.66 -11.49 -4.49
C TYR A 4 5.29 -10.02 -4.27
N THR A 5 4.38 -9.50 -5.10
CA THR A 5 4.02 -8.08 -5.09
C THR A 5 2.73 -7.87 -4.32
N VAL A 6 2.75 -6.95 -3.36
CA VAL A 6 1.61 -6.63 -2.49
C VAL A 6 1.36 -5.13 -2.52
N SER A 7 0.12 -4.74 -2.80
CA SER A 7 -0.31 -3.34 -2.77
C SER A 7 -1.25 -3.10 -1.59
N PHE A 8 -1.29 -1.87 -1.10
CA PHE A 8 -2.08 -1.47 0.06
C PHE A 8 -2.92 -0.23 -0.26
N PHE A 9 -4.21 -0.27 0.10
CA PHE A 9 -5.14 0.85 -0.10
C PHE A 9 -6.10 0.93 1.09
N GLY A 10 -6.28 2.12 1.65
CA GLY A 10 -7.22 2.30 2.76
C GLY A 10 -7.70 3.73 2.89
N HIS A 11 -8.57 3.95 3.87
CA HIS A 11 -9.16 5.26 4.11
C HIS A 11 -8.13 6.29 4.56
N ARG A 12 -8.40 7.55 4.22
CA ARG A 12 -7.56 8.68 4.61
C ARG A 12 -7.56 8.90 6.13
N TYR A 13 -8.69 8.64 6.79
CA TYR A 13 -8.87 8.82 8.24
C TYR A 13 -9.20 7.49 8.89
N ILE A 14 -8.50 7.17 9.97
CA ILE A 14 -8.56 5.86 10.64
C ILE A 14 -8.96 6.08 12.11
N ASP A 15 -10.01 5.39 12.56
CA ASP A 15 -10.51 5.50 13.93
C ASP A 15 -9.81 4.58 14.92
N ASN A 16 -9.26 3.46 14.43
CA ASN A 16 -8.67 2.43 15.31
C ASN A 16 -7.26 2.05 14.83
N PRO A 17 -6.27 2.96 14.97
CA PRO A 17 -4.93 2.71 14.44
C PRO A 17 -4.20 1.55 15.12
N LEU A 18 -4.44 1.30 16.42
CA LEU A 18 -3.72 0.24 17.14
C LEU A 18 -4.07 -1.16 16.61
N ALA A 19 -5.36 -1.42 16.39
CA ALA A 19 -5.81 -2.71 15.87
C ALA A 19 -5.33 -2.94 14.43
N ILE A 20 -5.37 -1.89 13.61
CA ILE A 20 -4.90 -1.95 12.22
C ILE A 20 -3.39 -2.20 12.20
N ASP A 21 -2.65 -1.50 13.05
CA ASP A 21 -1.20 -1.64 13.14
C ASP A 21 -0.80 -3.07 13.51
N ALA A 22 -1.50 -3.67 14.47
CA ALA A 22 -1.26 -5.06 14.88
C ALA A 22 -1.55 -6.04 13.74
N ALA A 23 -2.65 -5.82 12.99
CA ALA A 23 -2.99 -6.65 11.85
C ALA A 23 -1.95 -6.54 10.73
N LEU A 24 -1.45 -5.33 10.49
CA LEU A 24 -0.39 -5.10 9.50
C LEU A 24 0.91 -5.77 9.90
N ASP A 25 1.30 -5.71 11.18
CA ASP A 25 2.50 -6.38 11.66
C ASP A 25 2.41 -7.89 11.42
N ASP A 26 1.28 -8.51 11.72
CA ASP A 26 1.06 -9.94 11.50
C ASP A 26 1.19 -10.29 10.02
N LEU A 27 0.50 -9.55 9.16
CA LEU A 27 0.48 -9.82 7.73
C LEU A 27 1.86 -9.62 7.10
N ILE A 28 2.46 -8.47 7.33
CA ILE A 28 3.76 -8.13 6.75
C ILE A 28 4.84 -9.06 7.29
N GLY A 29 4.82 -9.32 8.59
CA GLY A 29 5.77 -10.26 9.20
C GLY A 29 5.68 -11.66 8.61
N THR A 30 4.45 -12.16 8.41
CA THR A 30 4.23 -13.46 7.78
C THR A 30 4.78 -13.50 6.36
N LEU A 31 4.56 -12.45 5.58
CA LEU A 31 5.07 -12.36 4.22
C LEU A 31 6.60 -12.37 4.19
N LEU A 32 7.24 -11.60 5.07
CA LEU A 32 8.70 -11.54 5.13
C LEU A 32 9.31 -12.89 5.53
N ARG A 33 8.63 -13.65 6.39
CA ARG A 33 9.13 -14.97 6.84
C ARG A 33 8.92 -16.06 5.80
N SER A 34 7.86 -15.94 4.98
CA SER A 34 7.43 -17.03 4.09
C SER A 34 7.80 -16.86 2.63
N LYS A 35 8.06 -15.62 2.17
CA LYS A 35 8.34 -15.37 0.77
C LYS A 35 9.82 -15.16 0.51
N GLU A 36 10.26 -15.55 -0.68
CA GLU A 36 11.65 -15.33 -1.09
C GLU A 36 11.97 -13.85 -1.19
N TYR A 37 11.09 -13.09 -1.86
CA TYR A 37 11.23 -11.64 -1.97
C TYR A 37 9.85 -10.99 -2.07
N VAL A 38 9.63 -9.89 -1.34
CA VAL A 38 8.36 -9.17 -1.33
C VAL A 38 8.57 -7.74 -1.80
N GLU A 39 7.76 -7.32 -2.77
CA GLU A 39 7.69 -5.93 -3.19
C GLU A 39 6.43 -5.32 -2.61
N PHE A 40 6.57 -4.38 -1.68
CA PHE A 40 5.46 -3.67 -1.05
C PHE A 40 5.21 -2.35 -1.78
N LEU A 41 4.07 -2.23 -2.44
CA LEU A 41 3.69 -1.03 -3.18
C LEU A 41 2.73 -0.20 -2.33
N VAL A 42 3.09 1.05 -2.08
CA VAL A 42 2.31 1.94 -1.21
C VAL A 42 2.09 3.30 -1.86
N GLY A 43 1.02 3.98 -1.43
CA GLY A 43 0.83 5.40 -1.65
C GLY A 43 1.26 6.20 -0.43
N ARG A 44 0.88 7.48 -0.43
CA ARG A 44 1.10 8.37 0.71
C ARG A 44 -0.03 9.40 0.78
N ASN A 45 -1.27 8.90 0.79
CA ASN A 45 -2.44 9.78 0.65
C ASN A 45 -3.28 9.90 1.91
N GLY A 46 -2.93 9.21 2.98
CA GLY A 46 -3.70 9.28 4.22
C GLY A 46 -3.13 8.44 5.34
N GLU A 47 -3.92 8.31 6.40
CA GLU A 47 -3.47 7.65 7.64
C GLU A 47 -3.20 6.17 7.46
N PHE A 48 -4.02 5.46 6.67
CA PHE A 48 -3.77 4.04 6.42
C PHE A 48 -2.42 3.83 5.75
N ASP A 49 -2.11 4.63 4.72
CA ASP A 49 -0.83 4.54 4.01
C ASP A 49 0.35 4.76 4.97
N GLN A 50 0.21 5.68 5.93
CA GLN A 50 1.24 5.95 6.92
C GLN A 50 1.43 4.77 7.86
N LEU A 51 0.35 4.14 8.31
CA LEU A 51 0.42 2.94 9.16
C LEU A 51 1.10 1.80 8.41
N VAL A 52 0.77 1.61 7.14
CA VAL A 52 1.39 0.56 6.30
C VAL A 52 2.89 0.77 6.21
N SER A 53 3.32 1.98 5.84
CA SER A 53 4.76 2.28 5.68
C SER A 53 5.51 2.12 6.99
N SER A 54 4.93 2.56 8.11
CA SER A 54 5.55 2.39 9.44
C SER A 54 5.70 0.90 9.78
N ALA A 55 4.67 0.09 9.50
CA ALA A 55 4.70 -1.35 9.76
C ALA A 55 5.74 -2.06 8.88
N ILE A 56 5.83 -1.69 7.60
CA ILE A 56 6.84 -2.26 6.70
C ILE A 56 8.25 -1.98 7.23
N ARG A 57 8.52 -0.74 7.59
CA ARG A 57 9.84 -0.35 8.10
C ARG A 57 10.17 -1.06 9.40
N ARG A 58 9.21 -1.17 10.32
CA ARG A 58 9.39 -1.87 11.59
C ARG A 58 9.66 -3.35 11.38
N CYS A 59 8.88 -4.02 10.54
CA CYS A 59 9.05 -5.44 10.27
C CYS A 59 10.37 -5.73 9.55
N LYS A 60 10.79 -4.87 8.62
CA LYS A 60 12.09 -5.03 7.97
C LYS A 60 13.21 -4.95 9.00
N ARG A 61 13.13 -4.03 9.94
CA ARG A 61 14.16 -3.86 10.96
C ARG A 61 14.17 -5.02 11.96
N GLU A 62 12.99 -5.50 12.38
CA GLU A 62 12.86 -6.45 13.47
C GLU A 62 12.84 -7.92 13.02
N ILE A 63 12.43 -8.19 11.79
CA ILE A 63 12.26 -9.57 11.29
C ILE A 63 13.28 -9.91 10.22
N ARG A 64 13.28 -9.17 9.11
CA ARG A 64 14.16 -9.45 7.98
C ARG A 64 14.23 -8.24 7.05
N ASP A 65 15.44 -7.77 6.77
CA ASP A 65 15.65 -6.54 5.99
C ASP A 65 16.25 -6.75 4.59
N ASN A 66 16.52 -8.01 4.21
CA ASN A 66 17.26 -8.30 2.97
C ASN A 66 16.40 -8.99 1.90
N ASN A 67 15.08 -9.10 2.10
CA ASN A 67 14.21 -9.79 1.14
C ASN A 67 12.95 -8.99 0.78
N SER A 68 13.04 -7.67 0.79
CA SER A 68 11.89 -6.86 0.41
C SER A 68 12.28 -5.46 -0.03
N ALA A 69 11.36 -4.80 -0.73
CA ALA A 69 11.46 -3.40 -1.10
C ALA A 69 10.19 -2.68 -0.69
N HIS A 70 10.35 -1.51 -0.06
CA HIS A 70 9.28 -0.59 0.30
C HIS A 70 9.21 0.46 -0.79
N VAL A 71 8.19 0.40 -1.66
CA VAL A 71 8.13 1.18 -2.90
C VAL A 71 6.98 2.17 -2.82
N TRP A 72 7.29 3.46 -2.90
CA TRP A 72 6.27 4.50 -3.01
C TRP A 72 5.96 4.73 -4.50
N VAL A 73 4.70 4.53 -4.89
CA VAL A 73 4.25 4.72 -6.27
C VAL A 73 3.46 6.03 -6.36
N LEU A 74 4.04 6.99 -7.05
CA LEU A 74 3.45 8.31 -7.26
C LEU A 74 2.67 8.36 -8.56
N PRO A 75 1.50 9.04 -8.59
CA PRO A 75 0.76 9.23 -9.85
C PRO A 75 1.48 10.19 -10.81
N TYR A 76 2.21 11.16 -10.24
CA TYR A 76 3.01 12.15 -10.95
C TYR A 76 3.95 12.80 -9.93
N VAL A 77 4.90 13.61 -10.40
CA VAL A 77 5.78 14.36 -9.50
C VAL A 77 4.97 15.43 -8.79
N THR A 78 4.73 15.25 -7.48
CA THR A 78 4.02 16.22 -6.66
C THR A 78 4.99 17.30 -6.15
N ALA A 79 4.44 18.45 -5.75
CA ALA A 79 5.24 19.50 -5.14
C ALA A 79 5.90 19.01 -3.84
N ASP A 80 5.18 18.23 -3.05
CA ASP A 80 5.67 17.65 -1.81
C ASP A 80 6.89 16.77 -2.07
N PHE A 81 6.81 15.85 -3.03
CA PHE A 81 7.95 15.01 -3.40
C PHE A 81 9.14 15.84 -3.86
N ARG A 82 8.91 16.81 -4.74
CA ARG A 82 9.98 17.65 -5.27
C ARG A 82 10.67 18.45 -4.16
N ASP A 83 9.90 18.99 -3.22
CA ASP A 83 10.43 19.86 -2.16
C ASP A 83 11.21 19.07 -1.10
N TYR A 84 10.88 17.78 -0.89
CA TYR A 84 11.47 16.92 0.14
C TYR A 84 12.04 15.64 -0.44
N GLU A 85 12.52 15.67 -1.66
CA GLU A 85 12.95 14.48 -2.40
C GLU A 85 13.99 13.67 -1.63
N ASP A 86 15.00 14.31 -1.07
CA ASP A 86 16.08 13.60 -0.36
C ASP A 86 15.55 12.87 0.87
N ASP A 87 14.62 13.49 1.61
CA ASP A 87 14.01 12.86 2.78
C ASP A 87 13.18 11.64 2.39
N TYR A 88 12.40 11.73 1.31
CA TYR A 88 11.60 10.62 0.84
C TYR A 88 12.45 9.48 0.28
N ARG A 89 13.55 9.80 -0.41
CA ARG A 89 14.47 8.78 -0.93
C ARG A 89 15.21 8.05 0.20
N ALA A 90 15.38 8.68 1.34
CA ALA A 90 15.94 8.04 2.53
C ALA A 90 14.89 7.17 3.26
N TYR A 91 13.61 7.51 3.14
CA TYR A 91 12.52 6.81 3.83
C TYR A 91 12.06 5.55 3.09
N TYR A 92 11.90 5.63 1.77
CA TYR A 92 11.46 4.53 0.92
C TYR A 92 12.67 3.85 0.26
N ASP A 93 12.58 2.54 0.04
CA ASP A 93 13.64 1.81 -0.67
C ASP A 93 13.69 2.21 -2.14
N GLU A 94 12.50 2.39 -2.74
CA GLU A 94 12.36 2.79 -4.13
C GLU A 94 11.20 3.78 -4.26
N ILE A 95 11.28 4.65 -5.26
CA ILE A 95 10.20 5.57 -5.60
C ILE A 95 9.95 5.44 -7.11
N GLU A 96 8.70 5.13 -7.45
CA GLU A 96 8.27 5.02 -8.85
C GLU A 96 7.30 6.14 -9.17
N ILE A 97 7.39 6.70 -10.36
CA ILE A 97 6.50 7.74 -10.83
C ILE A 97 5.78 7.23 -12.07
N CYS A 98 4.44 7.14 -12.00
CA CYS A 98 3.63 6.73 -13.14
C CYS A 98 3.62 7.84 -14.19
N ASN A 99 3.54 7.45 -15.47
CA ASN A 99 3.40 8.41 -16.54
C ASN A 99 1.92 8.79 -16.68
N SER A 100 1.54 9.91 -16.09
CA SER A 100 0.16 10.41 -16.13
C SER A 100 0.07 11.80 -16.74
N ALA A 101 1.02 12.15 -17.60
CA ALA A 101 1.08 13.46 -18.26
C ALA A 101 -0.24 13.74 -18.99
N GLY A 102 -0.78 14.94 -18.79
CA GLY A 102 -2.03 15.38 -19.41
C GLY A 102 -3.30 14.90 -18.75
N ARG A 103 -3.22 14.09 -17.70
CA ARG A 103 -4.40 13.61 -16.98
C ARG A 103 -4.77 14.54 -15.84
N HIS A 104 -6.09 14.67 -15.58
CA HIS A 104 -6.57 15.32 -14.37
C HIS A 104 -6.08 14.54 -13.15
N TYR A 105 -5.84 15.22 -12.01
CA TYR A 105 -5.24 14.57 -10.84
C TYR A 105 -6.03 13.34 -10.36
N LYS A 106 -7.36 13.39 -10.37
CA LYS A 106 -8.18 12.23 -9.96
C LYS A 106 -7.96 11.04 -10.90
N ALA A 107 -7.93 11.29 -12.20
CA ALA A 107 -7.67 10.24 -13.19
C ALA A 107 -6.25 9.68 -13.04
N ALA A 108 -5.28 10.53 -12.71
CA ALA A 108 -3.90 10.10 -12.49
C ALA A 108 -3.79 9.18 -11.26
N PHE A 109 -4.48 9.52 -10.16
CA PHE A 109 -4.50 8.67 -8.97
C PHE A 109 -5.18 7.34 -9.23
N GLN A 110 -6.31 7.35 -9.97
CA GLN A 110 -7.00 6.12 -10.35
C GLN A 110 -6.13 5.24 -11.23
N ALA A 111 -5.44 5.82 -12.21
CA ALA A 111 -4.53 5.08 -13.08
C ALA A 111 -3.38 4.46 -12.30
N ARG A 112 -2.81 5.21 -11.34
CA ARG A 112 -1.77 4.70 -10.45
C ARG A 112 -2.28 3.51 -9.63
N ASN A 113 -3.47 3.64 -9.02
CA ASN A 113 -4.07 2.59 -8.23
C ASN A 113 -4.31 1.32 -9.05
N ARG A 114 -4.82 1.46 -10.27
CA ARG A 114 -5.04 0.31 -11.17
C ARG A 114 -3.73 -0.35 -11.57
N ASN A 115 -2.70 0.43 -11.84
CA ASN A 115 -1.37 -0.10 -12.14
C ASN A 115 -0.85 -0.95 -10.97
N MET A 116 -1.00 -0.46 -9.73
CA MET A 116 -0.58 -1.20 -8.55
C MET A 116 -1.36 -2.51 -8.42
N VAL A 117 -2.68 -2.46 -8.58
CA VAL A 117 -3.53 -3.66 -8.50
C VAL A 117 -3.14 -4.66 -9.60
N ASP A 118 -3.02 -4.21 -10.84
CA ASP A 118 -2.77 -5.10 -11.98
C ASP A 118 -1.50 -5.93 -11.82
N ARG A 119 -0.46 -5.37 -11.20
CA ARG A 119 0.82 -6.06 -11.04
C ARG A 119 0.99 -6.74 -9.68
N SER A 120 -0.04 -6.73 -8.84
CA SER A 120 0.03 -7.33 -7.50
C SER A 120 -0.41 -8.78 -7.51
N ASP A 121 0.25 -9.58 -6.66
CA ASP A 121 -0.18 -10.95 -6.33
C ASP A 121 -1.22 -10.93 -5.22
N LEU A 122 -1.16 -9.94 -4.33
CA LEU A 122 -2.10 -9.73 -3.24
C LEU A 122 -2.38 -8.25 -3.09
N VAL A 123 -3.64 -7.89 -2.87
CA VAL A 123 -4.02 -6.50 -2.59
C VAL A 123 -4.64 -6.44 -1.20
N VAL A 124 -4.14 -5.54 -0.35
CA VAL A 124 -4.57 -5.39 1.04
C VAL A 124 -5.33 -4.08 1.18
N PHE A 125 -6.55 -4.18 1.69
CA PHE A 125 -7.45 -3.04 1.85
C PHE A 125 -7.80 -2.80 3.30
N PHE A 126 -8.10 -1.54 3.63
CA PHE A 126 -8.87 -1.19 4.81
C PHE A 126 -10.04 -0.31 4.35
N VAL A 127 -11.20 -0.94 4.11
CA VAL A 127 -12.39 -0.28 3.56
C VAL A 127 -13.60 -0.63 4.41
N GLU A 128 -14.13 0.37 5.12
CA GLU A 128 -15.31 0.24 5.97
C GLU A 128 -16.56 0.86 5.31
N ARG A 129 -16.37 1.78 4.35
CA ARG A 129 -17.43 2.54 3.72
C ARG A 129 -17.47 2.27 2.22
N GLN A 130 -18.67 2.28 1.65
CA GLN A 130 -18.87 2.08 0.20
C GLN A 130 -18.69 3.40 -0.57
N GLU A 131 -17.61 4.12 -0.26
CA GLU A 131 -17.27 5.38 -0.93
C GLU A 131 -15.77 5.64 -0.85
N GLY A 132 -15.28 6.49 -1.73
CA GLY A 132 -13.89 6.94 -1.74
C GLY A 132 -12.99 6.10 -2.64
N GLY A 133 -11.73 6.55 -2.75
CA GLY A 133 -10.76 5.97 -3.67
C GLY A 133 -10.39 4.53 -3.35
N ALA A 134 -10.23 4.22 -2.05
CA ALA A 134 -9.88 2.85 -1.64
C ALA A 134 -11.01 1.88 -1.96
N TYR A 135 -12.26 2.28 -1.74
CA TYR A 135 -13.40 1.44 -2.08
C TYR A 135 -13.47 1.19 -3.59
N GLN A 136 -13.27 2.22 -4.41
CA GLN A 136 -13.30 2.06 -5.86
C GLN A 136 -12.17 1.17 -6.35
N THR A 137 -11.00 1.28 -5.72
CA THR A 137 -9.86 0.41 -6.05
C THR A 137 -10.17 -1.04 -5.66
N MET A 138 -10.84 -1.26 -4.53
CA MET A 138 -11.27 -2.60 -4.12
C MET A 138 -12.24 -3.20 -5.13
N ARG A 139 -13.20 -2.42 -5.61
CA ARG A 139 -14.12 -2.86 -6.66
C ARG A 139 -13.36 -3.24 -7.94
N TYR A 140 -12.37 -2.46 -8.31
CA TYR A 140 -11.53 -2.78 -9.46
C TYR A 140 -10.78 -4.09 -9.28
N ALA A 141 -10.20 -4.31 -8.09
CA ALA A 141 -9.50 -5.57 -7.79
C ALA A 141 -10.44 -6.78 -7.89
N ILE A 142 -11.68 -6.63 -7.41
CA ILE A 142 -12.71 -7.68 -7.51
C ILE A 142 -13.02 -7.95 -8.98
N GLN A 143 -13.20 -6.91 -9.80
CA GLN A 143 -13.47 -7.04 -11.23
C GLN A 143 -12.35 -7.75 -11.97
N GLN A 144 -11.11 -7.55 -11.53
CA GLN A 144 -9.92 -8.17 -12.13
C GLN A 144 -9.61 -9.55 -11.53
N ASP A 145 -10.48 -10.05 -10.67
CA ASP A 145 -10.33 -11.36 -10.00
C ASP A 145 -8.99 -11.49 -9.27
N LYS A 146 -8.57 -10.41 -8.61
CA LYS A 146 -7.33 -10.40 -7.82
C LYS A 146 -7.56 -10.99 -6.45
N GLN A 147 -6.56 -11.68 -5.92
CA GLN A 147 -6.55 -12.10 -4.53
C GLN A 147 -6.44 -10.86 -3.65
N PHE A 148 -7.33 -10.72 -2.68
CA PHE A 148 -7.31 -9.56 -1.81
C PHE A 148 -7.77 -9.90 -0.39
N ILE A 149 -7.40 -9.03 0.54
CA ILE A 149 -7.81 -9.07 1.95
C ILE A 149 -8.35 -7.70 2.29
N ASN A 150 -9.50 -7.63 2.96
CA ASN A 150 -9.95 -6.39 3.57
C ASN A 150 -9.81 -6.52 5.09
N LEU A 151 -8.87 -5.80 5.67
CA LEU A 151 -8.57 -5.85 7.10
C LEU A 151 -9.76 -5.42 7.96
N ALA A 152 -10.64 -4.58 7.43
CA ALA A 152 -11.84 -4.15 8.14
C ALA A 152 -12.74 -5.34 8.50
N ASP A 153 -12.84 -6.33 7.61
CA ASP A 153 -13.64 -7.53 7.84
C ASP A 153 -13.11 -8.34 9.03
N SER A 154 -11.79 -8.51 9.08
CA SER A 154 -11.14 -9.28 10.17
C SER A 154 -11.29 -8.58 11.52
N LEU A 155 -11.25 -7.25 11.55
CA LEU A 155 -11.36 -6.49 12.80
C LEU A 155 -12.79 -6.46 13.33
N GLU A 156 -13.80 -6.52 12.47
CA GLU A 156 -15.20 -6.61 12.89
C GLU A 156 -15.50 -7.92 13.63
N GLU A 157 -14.85 -9.02 13.24
CA GLU A 157 -15.05 -10.33 13.86
C GLU A 157 -14.57 -10.39 15.31
N HIS A 158 -13.76 -9.43 15.76
CA HIS A 158 -13.17 -9.39 17.11
C HIS A 158 -13.80 -8.33 18.01
N LYS A 159 -14.87 -7.70 17.56
CA LYS A 159 -15.59 -6.72 18.39
C LYS A 159 -16.55 -7.39 19.39
#